data_6afba2190cb7e5dc5561a8dcaefa9b85
#
_entry.id   6afba2190cb7e5dc5561a8dcaefa9b85
#
_cell.length_a   1.000
_cell.length_b   1.000
_cell.length_c   1.000
_cell.angle_alpha   90.00
_cell.angle_beta   90.00
_cell.angle_gamma   90.00
#
_symmetry.space_group_name_H-M   'P 1'
#
loop_
_entity.id
_entity.type
_entity.pdbx_description
1 polymer ?
#
loop_
_entity_poly.entity_id
_entity_poly.type
_entity_poly.pdbx_seq_one_letter_code
_entity_poly.pdbx_strand_id
1 'polypeptide(L)'
;AELLFEELGFRGEVDDYYDPRNSYLDEVMMRRKGIPISLSVLTMAIGERAGMEVEGVGFPGHFLVRVGGPSGVYQDPFHGGELLDGEGLRRLAAQFLGAEMALHPSYLEPVDCFTISIRMLANLKNAHRRRGDYARAMLACDHLVEITQAPEHRRDRGLLAHALRTYGAAREDLAAYLEARPDAKDARVISLALEEAREQADLVLH
;
A
#
# COMPACT_ATOMS: atom_id res chain seq x y z
N ALA A 1 15.34 10.83 14.62
CA ALA A 1 14.64 9.80 15.41
C ALA A 1 14.07 10.40 16.68
N GLU A 2 14.92 10.92 17.56
CA GLU A 2 14.60 11.43 18.89
C GLU A 2 13.37 12.37 18.88
N LEU A 3 13.39 13.44 18.09
CA LEU A 3 12.25 14.38 17.99
C LEU A 3 10.93 13.68 17.65
N LEU A 4 10.91 12.83 16.62
CA LEU A 4 9.66 12.22 16.15
C LEU A 4 9.15 11.15 17.09
N PHE A 5 10.01 10.24 17.52
CA PHE A 5 9.58 9.01 18.17
C PHE A 5 9.62 9.11 19.69
N GLU A 6 10.61 9.81 20.27
CA GLU A 6 10.75 9.96 21.72
C GLU A 6 10.00 11.20 22.23
N GLU A 7 10.26 12.39 21.67
CA GLU A 7 9.65 13.62 22.16
C GLU A 7 8.20 13.79 21.71
N LEU A 8 7.92 13.61 20.40
CA LEU A 8 6.57 13.77 19.85
C LEU A 8 5.73 12.49 19.98
N GLY A 9 6.33 11.34 20.23
CA GLY A 9 5.66 10.08 20.53
C GLY A 9 4.95 9.43 19.32
N PHE A 10 5.44 9.64 18.10
CA PHE A 10 4.97 8.89 16.94
C PHE A 10 5.33 7.43 17.06
N ARG A 11 4.40 6.54 16.68
CA ARG A 11 4.59 5.08 16.78
C ARG A 11 3.75 4.32 15.77
N GLY A 12 4.14 3.07 15.52
CA GLY A 12 3.34 2.14 14.75
C GLY A 12 2.00 1.81 15.41
N GLU A 13 0.94 1.70 14.62
CA GLU A 13 -0.34 1.18 15.08
C GLU A 13 -0.40 -0.33 14.85
N VAL A 14 -0.36 -1.09 15.95
CA VAL A 14 -0.36 -2.56 15.91
C VAL A 14 -1.73 -3.17 16.21
N ASP A 15 -2.54 -2.51 17.04
CA ASP A 15 -3.82 -3.03 17.50
C ASP A 15 -4.90 -2.97 16.40
N ASP A 16 -4.94 -1.87 15.66
CA ASP A 16 -5.86 -1.65 14.55
C ASP A 16 -5.09 -1.22 13.29
N TYR A 17 -4.19 -2.10 12.84
CA TYR A 17 -3.29 -1.85 11.70
C TYR A 17 -4.03 -1.42 10.44
N TYR A 18 -5.20 -2.01 10.17
CA TYR A 18 -6.01 -1.74 8.98
C TYR A 18 -7.01 -0.59 9.13
N ASP A 19 -6.87 0.26 10.14
CA ASP A 19 -7.63 1.50 10.19
C ASP A 19 -7.16 2.43 9.06
N PRO A 20 -8.06 2.88 8.14
CA PRO A 20 -7.70 3.80 7.07
C PRO A 20 -7.03 5.09 7.57
N ARG A 21 -7.35 5.54 8.80
CA ARG A 21 -6.75 6.71 9.43
C ARG A 21 -5.22 6.57 9.63
N ASN A 22 -4.70 5.34 9.63
CA ASN A 22 -3.25 5.11 9.70
C ASN A 22 -2.53 5.41 8.38
N SER A 23 -3.28 5.60 7.28
CA SER A 23 -2.76 5.93 5.95
C SER A 23 -2.94 7.40 5.57
N TYR A 24 -3.87 8.12 6.18
CA TYR A 24 -4.07 9.55 5.97
C TYR A 24 -3.05 10.34 6.80
N LEU A 25 -2.20 11.15 6.15
CA LEU A 25 -1.10 11.84 6.84
C LEU A 25 -1.55 12.84 7.89
N ASP A 26 -2.65 13.54 7.66
CA ASP A 26 -3.28 14.45 8.64
C ASP A 26 -3.74 13.70 9.89
N GLU A 27 -4.39 12.57 9.73
CA GLU A 27 -4.80 11.69 10.83
C GLU A 27 -3.59 11.11 11.58
N VAL A 28 -2.55 10.69 10.85
CA VAL A 28 -1.29 10.20 11.44
C VAL A 28 -0.65 11.31 12.27
N MET A 29 -0.60 12.54 11.77
CA MET A 29 -0.05 13.69 12.50
C MET A 29 -0.84 14.00 13.77
N MET A 30 -2.16 13.99 13.71
CA MET A 30 -3.02 14.25 14.88
C MET A 30 -2.94 13.14 15.93
N ARG A 31 -2.99 11.89 15.49
CA ARG A 31 -3.06 10.71 16.38
C ARG A 31 -1.69 10.20 16.81
N ARG A 32 -0.62 10.62 16.11
CA ARG A 32 0.77 10.14 16.28
C ARG A 32 0.91 8.63 16.12
N LYS A 33 0.06 8.05 15.30
CA LYS A 33 -0.02 6.62 15.00
C LYS A 33 -0.17 6.42 13.51
N GLY A 34 0.58 5.46 12.94
CA GLY A 34 0.54 5.19 11.51
C GLY A 34 1.01 3.78 11.16
N ILE A 35 0.99 3.46 9.88
CA ILE A 35 1.58 2.26 9.28
C ILE A 35 3.02 2.56 8.81
N PRO A 36 3.84 1.54 8.50
CA PRO A 36 5.24 1.75 8.12
C PRO A 36 5.45 2.86 7.08
N ILE A 37 4.69 2.84 5.98
CA ILE A 37 4.87 3.81 4.90
C ILE A 37 4.44 5.24 5.28
N SER A 38 3.35 5.41 6.02
CA SER A 38 2.89 6.76 6.41
C SER A 38 3.84 7.43 7.41
N LEU A 39 4.39 6.67 8.36
CA LEU A 39 5.41 7.15 9.28
C LEU A 39 6.73 7.45 8.55
N SER A 40 7.11 6.62 7.56
CA SER A 40 8.30 6.86 6.73
C SER A 40 8.17 8.12 5.90
N VAL A 41 7.02 8.35 5.25
CA VAL A 41 6.76 9.58 4.50
C VAL A 41 6.85 10.82 5.41
N LEU A 42 6.31 10.75 6.62
CA LEU A 42 6.42 11.83 7.60
C LEU A 42 7.89 12.06 7.99
N THR A 43 8.66 10.97 8.23
CA THR A 43 10.09 11.04 8.55
C THR A 43 10.89 11.68 7.41
N MET A 44 10.61 11.30 6.16
CA MET A 44 11.23 11.89 4.97
C MET A 44 10.94 13.40 4.88
N ALA A 45 9.67 13.79 5.00
CA ALA A 45 9.25 15.19 4.89
C ALA A 45 9.85 16.09 5.99
N ILE A 46 10.05 15.58 7.20
CA ILE A 46 10.68 16.31 8.30
C ILE A 46 12.19 16.33 8.11
N GLY A 47 12.80 15.23 7.70
CA GLY A 47 14.23 15.14 7.42
C GLY A 47 14.65 16.13 6.32
N GLU A 48 13.91 16.17 5.23
CA GLU A 48 14.14 17.13 4.14
C GLU A 48 14.10 18.60 4.65
N ARG A 49 13.11 18.95 5.46
CA ARG A 49 13.01 20.29 6.07
C ARG A 49 14.15 20.59 7.03
N ALA A 50 14.72 19.57 7.65
CA ALA A 50 15.90 19.67 8.51
C ALA A 50 17.23 19.66 7.73
N GLY A 51 17.19 19.62 6.39
CA GLY A 51 18.38 19.57 5.54
C GLY A 51 19.08 18.22 5.54
N MET A 52 18.39 17.15 5.91
CA MET A 52 18.92 15.78 5.87
C MET A 52 18.47 15.07 4.59
N GLU A 53 19.35 14.26 4.02
CA GLU A 53 18.99 13.34 2.95
C GLU A 53 18.30 12.11 3.57
N VAL A 54 17.00 11.96 3.30
CA VAL A 54 16.17 10.85 3.80
C VAL A 54 15.38 10.27 2.64
N GLU A 55 15.61 9.00 2.34
CA GLU A 55 15.03 8.29 1.21
C GLU A 55 14.12 7.16 1.70
N GLY A 56 13.01 6.95 0.99
CA GLY A 56 12.09 5.85 1.28
C GLY A 56 12.60 4.53 0.69
N VAL A 57 12.52 3.46 1.47
CA VAL A 57 12.94 2.11 1.06
C VAL A 57 11.75 1.17 1.10
N GLY A 58 11.36 0.69 -0.09
CA GLY A 58 10.19 -0.14 -0.31
C GLY A 58 10.40 -1.60 0.09
N PHE A 59 10.74 -1.87 1.32
CA PHE A 59 11.00 -3.22 1.81
C PHE A 59 9.78 -4.16 1.62
N PRO A 60 9.96 -5.44 1.24
CA PRO A 60 8.86 -6.40 1.09
C PRO A 60 8.07 -6.57 2.39
N GLY A 61 6.75 -6.34 2.33
CA GLY A 61 5.88 -6.42 3.51
C GLY A 61 6.04 -5.26 4.52
N HIS A 62 7.02 -4.37 4.32
CA HIS A 62 7.34 -3.27 5.22
C HIS A 62 7.75 -1.99 4.47
N PHE A 63 8.09 -0.93 5.19
CA PHE A 63 8.64 0.29 4.63
C PHE A 63 9.62 0.91 5.61
N LEU A 64 10.81 1.25 5.12
CA LEU A 64 11.90 1.82 5.90
C LEU A 64 12.29 3.20 5.33
N VAL A 65 13.18 3.88 6.03
CA VAL A 65 13.91 5.03 5.48
C VAL A 65 15.41 4.77 5.53
N ARG A 66 16.14 5.35 4.56
CA ARG A 66 17.58 5.45 4.58
C ARG A 66 17.96 6.90 4.83
N VAL A 67 18.79 7.16 5.83
CA VAL A 67 19.22 8.50 6.27
C VAL A 67 20.70 8.66 6.00
N GLY A 68 21.09 9.71 5.26
CA GLY A 68 22.49 10.04 4.96
C GLY A 68 22.97 9.52 3.60
N GLY A 69 22.07 9.34 2.64
CA GLY A 69 22.40 8.98 1.26
C GLY A 69 22.88 7.53 1.07
N PRO A 70 23.67 7.23 0.03
CA PRO A 70 24.03 5.85 -0.35
C PRO A 70 24.78 5.04 0.72
N SER A 71 25.57 5.71 1.54
CA SER A 71 26.29 5.10 2.68
C SER A 71 25.58 5.29 4.01
N GLY A 72 24.33 5.73 3.97
CA GLY A 72 23.53 6.04 5.15
C GLY A 72 23.07 4.82 5.93
N VAL A 73 22.34 5.08 7.00
CA VAL A 73 21.80 4.05 7.90
C VAL A 73 20.32 3.81 7.61
N TYR A 74 19.87 2.58 7.79
CA TYR A 74 18.46 2.21 7.69
C TYR A 74 17.77 2.43 9.04
N GLN A 75 16.56 2.96 8.97
CA GLN A 75 15.75 3.24 10.14
C GLN A 75 14.32 2.72 9.94
N ASP A 76 13.71 2.19 10.99
CA ASP A 76 12.34 1.72 11.01
C ASP A 76 11.42 2.69 11.76
N PRO A 77 10.71 3.58 11.07
CA PRO A 77 9.77 4.51 11.70
C PRO A 77 8.60 3.84 12.41
N PHE A 78 8.22 2.64 12.00
CA PHE A 78 7.11 1.90 12.60
C PHE A 78 7.48 1.35 13.99
N HIS A 79 8.73 0.96 14.17
CA HIS A 79 9.29 0.50 15.44
C HIS A 79 10.07 1.62 16.17
N GLY A 80 9.48 2.83 16.21
CA GLY A 80 10.03 3.93 16.99
C GLY A 80 11.33 4.53 16.45
N GLY A 81 11.62 4.36 15.18
CA GLY A 81 12.85 4.86 14.58
C GLY A 81 14.09 4.01 14.89
N GLU A 82 13.92 2.73 15.18
CA GLU A 82 15.03 1.79 15.40
C GLU A 82 16.00 1.82 14.22
N LEU A 83 17.30 1.91 14.53
CA LEU A 83 18.35 1.80 13.53
C LEU A 83 18.62 0.34 13.22
N LEU A 84 18.61 -0.01 11.94
CA LEU A 84 18.81 -1.38 11.49
C LEU A 84 20.19 -1.55 10.85
N ASP A 85 21.00 -2.40 11.45
CA ASP A 85 22.23 -2.92 10.86
C ASP A 85 21.94 -4.12 9.92
N GLY A 86 22.97 -4.71 9.36
CA GLY A 86 22.81 -5.85 8.44
C GLY A 86 22.16 -7.07 9.11
N GLU A 87 22.25 -7.24 10.43
CA GLU A 87 21.56 -8.31 11.14
C GLU A 87 20.09 -7.97 11.37
N GLY A 88 19.77 -6.73 11.75
CA GLY A 88 18.41 -6.23 11.87
C GLY A 88 17.64 -6.35 10.56
N LEU A 89 18.26 -5.97 9.44
CA LEU A 89 17.67 -6.11 8.10
C LEU A 89 17.42 -7.59 7.72
N ARG A 90 18.34 -8.51 8.08
CA ARG A 90 18.12 -9.95 7.85
C ARG A 90 16.98 -10.50 8.73
N ARG A 91 16.88 -10.09 9.99
CA ARG A 91 15.75 -10.48 10.87
C ARG A 91 14.42 -9.99 10.28
N LEU A 92 14.38 -8.74 9.82
CA LEU A 92 13.19 -8.16 9.18
C LEU A 92 12.82 -8.93 7.89
N ALA A 93 13.81 -9.27 7.05
CA ALA A 93 13.59 -10.09 5.86
C ALA A 93 13.01 -11.47 6.22
N ALA A 94 13.58 -12.14 7.20
CA ALA A 94 13.09 -13.44 7.66
C ALA A 94 11.63 -13.38 8.16
N GLN A 95 11.24 -12.30 8.79
CA GLN A 95 9.87 -12.09 9.30
C GLN A 95 8.85 -12.00 8.15
N PHE A 96 9.16 -11.28 7.07
CA PHE A 96 8.20 -10.99 5.99
C PHE A 96 8.31 -11.93 4.79
N LEU A 97 9.49 -12.47 4.53
CA LEU A 97 9.76 -13.32 3.35
C LEU A 97 9.92 -14.81 3.72
N GLY A 98 10.10 -15.12 5.01
CA GLY A 98 10.44 -16.44 5.50
C GLY A 98 11.94 -16.62 5.77
N ALA A 99 12.25 -17.48 6.74
CA ALA A 99 13.60 -17.65 7.30
C ALA A 99 14.67 -18.12 6.28
N GLU A 100 14.25 -18.77 5.20
CA GLU A 100 15.13 -19.30 4.16
C GLU A 100 15.43 -18.30 3.02
N MET A 101 14.72 -17.16 3.00
CA MET A 101 14.90 -16.16 1.95
C MET A 101 16.07 -15.23 2.26
N ALA A 102 17.03 -15.17 1.35
CA ALA A 102 18.14 -14.25 1.47
C ALA A 102 17.67 -12.78 1.31
N LEU A 103 18.27 -11.89 2.09
CA LEU A 103 18.11 -10.47 1.90
C LEU A 103 18.74 -10.05 0.56
N HIS A 104 17.90 -9.78 -0.44
CA HIS A 104 18.39 -9.32 -1.74
C HIS A 104 18.71 -7.81 -1.69
N PRO A 105 19.83 -7.34 -2.26
CA PRO A 105 20.20 -5.93 -2.26
C PRO A 105 19.11 -4.99 -2.81
N SER A 106 18.34 -5.43 -3.81
CA SER A 106 17.27 -4.63 -4.40
C SER A 106 16.13 -4.28 -3.41
N TYR A 107 16.00 -5.02 -2.29
CA TYR A 107 15.02 -4.69 -1.25
C TYR A 107 15.43 -3.46 -0.41
N LEU A 108 16.67 -3.04 -0.55
CA LEU A 108 17.27 -1.92 0.18
C LEU A 108 17.45 -0.68 -0.69
N GLU A 109 17.09 -0.76 -1.97
CA GLU A 109 17.15 0.36 -2.88
C GLU A 109 16.04 1.38 -2.57
N PRO A 110 16.36 2.67 -2.63
CA PRO A 110 15.35 3.71 -2.51
C PRO A 110 14.31 3.63 -3.61
N VAL A 111 13.09 3.99 -3.26
CA VAL A 111 11.97 4.09 -4.21
C VAL A 111 11.58 5.54 -4.41
N ASP A 112 11.13 5.87 -5.61
CA ASP A 112 10.67 7.20 -5.97
C ASP A 112 9.30 7.56 -5.37
N CYS A 113 8.97 8.85 -5.40
CA CYS A 113 7.69 9.36 -4.90
C CYS A 113 6.48 8.74 -5.61
N PHE A 114 6.62 8.36 -6.87
CA PHE A 114 5.56 7.71 -7.63
C PHE A 114 5.26 6.33 -7.07
N THR A 115 6.28 5.51 -6.85
CA THR A 115 6.17 4.19 -6.22
C THR A 115 5.60 4.27 -4.79
N ILE A 116 6.03 5.27 -4.02
CA ILE A 116 5.48 5.54 -2.67
C ILE A 116 3.99 5.83 -2.76
N SER A 117 3.57 6.71 -3.67
CA SER A 117 2.17 7.10 -3.85
C SER A 117 1.28 5.90 -4.23
N ILE A 118 1.73 5.04 -5.14
CA ILE A 118 1.04 3.80 -5.50
C ILE A 118 0.87 2.90 -4.27
N ARG A 119 1.91 2.71 -3.46
CA ARG A 119 1.84 1.88 -2.26
C ARG A 119 0.89 2.47 -1.21
N MET A 120 0.90 3.79 -1.02
CA MET A 120 -0.03 4.47 -0.11
C MET A 120 -1.49 4.29 -0.55
N LEU A 121 -1.79 4.49 -1.82
CA LEU A 121 -3.13 4.26 -2.39
C LEU A 121 -3.56 2.79 -2.27
N ALA A 122 -2.65 1.85 -2.52
CA ALA A 122 -2.92 0.42 -2.38
C ALA A 122 -3.23 0.04 -0.91
N ASN A 123 -2.49 0.59 0.05
CA ASN A 123 -2.78 0.40 1.47
C ASN A 123 -4.15 0.99 1.85
N LEU A 124 -4.45 2.20 1.39
CA LEU A 124 -5.73 2.86 1.66
C LEU A 124 -6.90 2.08 1.06
N LYS A 125 -6.80 1.65 -0.21
CA LYS A 125 -7.78 0.76 -0.86
C LYS A 125 -8.02 -0.50 -0.01
N ASN A 126 -6.95 -1.17 0.41
CA ASN A 126 -7.05 -2.41 1.16
C ASN A 126 -7.65 -2.19 2.57
N ALA A 127 -7.29 -1.10 3.24
CA ALA A 127 -7.83 -0.75 4.55
C ALA A 127 -9.35 -0.51 4.48
N HIS A 128 -9.83 0.30 3.54
CA HIS A 128 -11.26 0.52 3.34
C HIS A 128 -12.00 -0.75 2.93
N ARG A 129 -11.44 -1.54 2.00
CA ARG A 129 -12.03 -2.82 1.57
C ARG A 129 -12.22 -3.78 2.73
N ARG A 130 -11.23 -3.91 3.62
CA ARG A 130 -11.30 -4.80 4.81
C ARG A 130 -12.38 -4.37 5.79
N ARG A 131 -12.70 -3.09 5.84
CA ARG A 131 -13.79 -2.54 6.69
C ARG A 131 -15.16 -2.54 6.00
N GLY A 132 -15.26 -3.05 4.78
CA GLY A 132 -16.49 -3.05 3.99
C GLY A 132 -16.87 -1.69 3.42
N ASP A 133 -16.00 -0.68 3.53
CA ASP A 133 -16.19 0.64 2.93
C ASP A 133 -15.73 0.61 1.46
N TYR A 134 -16.51 -0.11 0.67
CA TYR A 134 -16.18 -0.32 -0.76
C TYR A 134 -16.22 0.97 -1.56
N ALA A 135 -17.02 1.96 -1.14
CA ALA A 135 -17.09 3.25 -1.83
C ALA A 135 -15.76 4.02 -1.71
N ARG A 136 -15.18 4.11 -0.50
CA ARG A 136 -13.87 4.74 -0.34
C ARG A 136 -12.73 3.90 -0.91
N ALA A 137 -12.83 2.57 -0.85
CA ALA A 137 -11.87 1.69 -1.54
C ALA A 137 -11.88 1.93 -3.05
N MET A 138 -13.06 2.17 -3.65
CA MET A 138 -13.23 2.49 -5.06
C MET A 138 -12.48 3.78 -5.43
N LEU A 139 -12.61 4.87 -4.65
CA LEU A 139 -11.90 6.12 -4.92
C LEU A 139 -10.38 5.94 -4.98
N ALA A 140 -9.82 5.21 -4.02
CA ALA A 140 -8.39 4.90 -4.04
C ALA A 140 -8.00 4.03 -5.26
N CYS A 141 -8.87 3.12 -5.66
CA CYS A 141 -8.66 2.26 -6.80
C CYS A 141 -8.75 3.00 -8.13
N ASP A 142 -9.65 3.98 -8.26
CA ASP A 142 -9.76 4.87 -9.42
C ASP A 142 -8.43 5.58 -9.69
N HIS A 143 -7.84 6.19 -8.65
CA HIS A 143 -6.52 6.80 -8.78
C HIS A 143 -5.44 5.79 -9.19
N LEU A 144 -5.44 4.57 -8.62
CA LEU A 144 -4.49 3.53 -9.01
C LEU A 144 -4.64 3.14 -10.49
N VAL A 145 -5.87 2.99 -10.98
CA VAL A 145 -6.13 2.71 -12.40
C VAL A 145 -5.64 3.85 -13.27
N GLU A 146 -5.95 5.10 -12.90
CA GLU A 146 -5.58 6.28 -13.67
C GLU A 146 -4.06 6.43 -13.82
N ILE A 147 -3.32 6.29 -12.73
CA ILE A 147 -1.87 6.55 -12.71
C ILE A 147 -1.03 5.37 -13.22
N THR A 148 -1.50 4.13 -13.07
CA THR A 148 -0.69 2.96 -13.43
C THR A 148 -1.12 2.28 -14.71
N GLN A 149 -2.40 2.39 -15.09
CA GLN A 149 -3.05 1.64 -16.17
C GLN A 149 -2.90 0.11 -16.04
N ALA A 150 -2.50 -0.39 -14.87
CA ALA A 150 -2.24 -1.81 -14.63
C ALA A 150 -3.54 -2.63 -14.62
N PRO A 151 -3.60 -3.76 -15.34
CA PRO A 151 -4.80 -4.62 -15.39
C PRO A 151 -5.27 -5.07 -14.01
N GLU A 152 -4.35 -5.31 -13.09
CA GLU A 152 -4.62 -5.75 -11.73
C GLU A 152 -5.45 -4.71 -10.94
N HIS A 153 -5.23 -3.42 -11.18
CA HIS A 153 -6.04 -2.37 -10.56
C HIS A 153 -7.43 -2.27 -11.19
N ARG A 154 -7.56 -2.53 -12.51
CA ARG A 154 -8.88 -2.67 -13.14
C ARG A 154 -9.66 -3.84 -12.57
N ARG A 155 -9.02 -5.01 -12.40
CA ARG A 155 -9.63 -6.15 -11.71
C ARG A 155 -10.17 -5.76 -10.33
N ASP A 156 -9.33 -5.11 -9.52
CA ASP A 156 -9.70 -4.71 -8.16
C ASP A 156 -10.86 -3.71 -8.17
N ARG A 157 -10.87 -2.76 -9.11
CA ARG A 157 -11.95 -1.79 -9.30
C ARG A 157 -13.24 -2.49 -9.73
N GLY A 158 -13.16 -3.39 -10.69
CA GLY A 158 -14.30 -4.19 -11.14
C GLY A 158 -14.93 -5.02 -10.03
N LEU A 159 -14.11 -5.64 -9.15
CA LEU A 159 -14.60 -6.38 -7.98
C LEU A 159 -15.25 -5.44 -6.94
N LEU A 160 -14.73 -4.24 -6.74
CA LEU A 160 -15.35 -3.23 -5.86
C LEU A 160 -16.67 -2.73 -6.45
N ALA A 161 -16.73 -2.48 -7.76
CA ALA A 161 -17.96 -2.14 -8.47
C ALA A 161 -19.02 -3.23 -8.35
N HIS A 162 -18.61 -4.49 -8.47
CA HIS A 162 -19.50 -5.64 -8.25
C HIS A 162 -20.06 -5.66 -6.83
N ALA A 163 -19.21 -5.48 -5.81
CA ALA A 163 -19.65 -5.40 -4.41
C ALA A 163 -20.61 -4.24 -4.14
N LEU A 164 -20.45 -3.12 -4.86
CA LEU A 164 -21.33 -1.94 -4.82
C LEU A 164 -22.57 -2.09 -5.71
N ARG A 165 -22.74 -3.23 -6.41
CA ARG A 165 -23.82 -3.49 -7.37
C ARG A 165 -23.86 -2.51 -8.54
N THR A 166 -22.76 -1.86 -8.87
CA THR A 166 -22.59 -1.04 -10.08
C THR A 166 -22.13 -1.95 -11.22
N TYR A 167 -23.01 -2.88 -11.62
CA TYR A 167 -22.69 -4.01 -12.49
C TYR A 167 -22.21 -3.62 -13.89
N GLY A 168 -22.66 -2.48 -14.44
CA GLY A 168 -22.15 -1.97 -15.69
C GLY A 168 -20.65 -1.67 -15.66
N ALA A 169 -20.20 -0.94 -14.63
CA ALA A 169 -18.77 -0.64 -14.43
C ALA A 169 -17.97 -1.91 -14.09
N ALA A 170 -18.54 -2.81 -13.27
CA ALA A 170 -17.91 -4.09 -12.97
C ALA A 170 -17.63 -4.90 -14.24
N ARG A 171 -18.63 -5.01 -15.13
CA ARG A 171 -18.52 -5.72 -16.42
C ARG A 171 -17.38 -5.18 -17.27
N GLU A 172 -17.26 -3.87 -17.39
CA GLU A 172 -16.23 -3.22 -18.22
C GLU A 172 -14.82 -3.53 -17.71
N ASP A 173 -14.59 -3.34 -16.41
CA ASP A 173 -13.27 -3.52 -15.83
C ASP A 173 -12.84 -4.99 -15.73
N LEU A 174 -13.77 -5.90 -15.38
CA LEU A 174 -13.47 -7.32 -15.31
C LEU A 174 -13.23 -7.93 -16.69
N ALA A 175 -13.97 -7.50 -17.72
CA ALA A 175 -13.72 -7.92 -19.09
C ALA A 175 -12.35 -7.45 -19.59
N ALA A 176 -12.00 -6.18 -19.35
CA ALA A 176 -10.71 -5.63 -19.74
C ALA A 176 -9.53 -6.32 -19.02
N TYR A 177 -9.72 -6.71 -17.76
CA TYR A 177 -8.72 -7.51 -17.04
C TYR A 177 -8.49 -8.87 -17.66
N LEU A 178 -9.57 -9.62 -17.94
CA LEU A 178 -9.48 -10.96 -18.54
C LEU A 178 -8.90 -10.93 -19.97
N GLU A 179 -9.18 -9.89 -20.73
CA GLU A 179 -8.55 -9.68 -22.03
C GLU A 179 -7.04 -9.47 -21.90
N ALA A 180 -6.60 -8.66 -20.95
CA ALA A 180 -5.18 -8.37 -20.72
C ALA A 180 -4.42 -9.51 -20.01
N ARG A 181 -5.13 -10.38 -19.26
CA ARG A 181 -4.55 -11.45 -18.41
C ARG A 181 -5.36 -12.75 -18.52
N PRO A 182 -5.49 -13.36 -19.71
CA PRO A 182 -6.33 -14.56 -19.90
C PRO A 182 -5.84 -15.77 -19.06
N ASP A 183 -4.54 -15.87 -18.83
CA ASP A 183 -3.90 -16.98 -18.09
C ASP A 183 -3.63 -16.66 -16.61
N ALA A 184 -4.25 -15.61 -16.06
CA ALA A 184 -4.07 -15.25 -14.66
C ALA A 184 -4.62 -16.36 -13.74
N LYS A 185 -3.94 -16.58 -12.61
CA LYS A 185 -4.35 -17.62 -11.63
C LYS A 185 -5.78 -17.45 -11.12
N ASP A 186 -6.28 -16.22 -11.11
CA ASP A 186 -7.62 -15.84 -10.67
C ASP A 186 -8.62 -15.68 -11.82
N ALA A 187 -8.21 -15.90 -13.08
CA ALA A 187 -9.06 -15.69 -14.26
C ALA A 187 -10.42 -16.40 -14.16
N ARG A 188 -10.45 -17.64 -13.61
CA ARG A 188 -11.70 -18.37 -13.41
C ARG A 188 -12.66 -17.67 -12.44
N VAL A 189 -12.11 -17.16 -11.33
CA VAL A 189 -12.93 -16.47 -10.31
C VAL A 189 -13.46 -15.15 -10.88
N ILE A 190 -12.62 -14.43 -11.63
CA ILE A 190 -13.00 -13.16 -12.26
C ILE A 190 -14.03 -13.39 -13.37
N SER A 191 -13.95 -14.50 -14.15
CA SER A 191 -14.96 -14.86 -15.14
C SER A 191 -16.34 -15.06 -14.51
N LEU A 192 -16.43 -15.72 -13.38
CA LEU A 192 -17.71 -15.91 -12.66
C LEU A 192 -18.30 -14.57 -12.21
N ALA A 193 -17.47 -13.69 -11.66
CA ALA A 193 -17.92 -12.34 -11.26
C ALA A 193 -18.37 -11.50 -12.46
N LEU A 194 -17.72 -11.66 -13.63
CA LEU A 194 -18.11 -11.02 -14.87
C LEU A 194 -19.45 -11.54 -15.41
N GLU A 195 -19.68 -12.86 -15.36
CA GLU A 195 -20.94 -13.47 -15.76
C GLU A 195 -22.10 -12.95 -14.89
N GLU A 196 -21.95 -12.97 -13.57
CA GLU A 196 -22.93 -12.39 -12.65
C GLU A 196 -23.19 -10.92 -12.93
N ALA A 197 -22.13 -10.12 -13.17
CA ALA A 197 -22.28 -8.71 -13.48
C ALA A 197 -23.05 -8.47 -14.80
N ARG A 198 -22.87 -9.33 -15.81
CA ARG A 198 -23.63 -9.26 -17.07
C ARG A 198 -25.11 -9.54 -16.86
N GLU A 199 -25.43 -10.65 -16.15
CA GLU A 199 -26.81 -11.03 -15.86
C GLU A 199 -27.54 -9.94 -15.09
N GLN A 200 -26.90 -9.37 -14.06
CA GLN A 200 -27.50 -8.35 -13.22
C GLN A 200 -27.64 -7.00 -13.95
N ALA A 201 -26.67 -6.63 -14.82
CA ALA A 201 -26.77 -5.42 -15.60
C ALA A 201 -27.94 -5.47 -16.63
N ASP A 202 -28.19 -6.62 -17.23
CA ASP A 202 -29.27 -6.81 -18.19
C ASP A 202 -30.65 -6.77 -17.52
N LEU A 203 -30.76 -7.25 -16.26
CA LEU A 203 -32.00 -7.17 -15.47
C LEU A 203 -32.41 -5.73 -15.10
N VAL A 204 -31.46 -4.83 -14.97
CA VAL A 204 -31.74 -3.41 -14.61
C VAL A 204 -32.23 -2.61 -15.82
N LEU A 205 -32.00 -3.09 -17.06
CA LEU A 205 -32.39 -2.42 -18.30
C LEU A 205 -33.81 -2.79 -18.78
N HIS A 206 -34.48 -3.70 -18.09
CA HIS A 206 -35.87 -4.15 -18.35
C HIS A 206 -36.77 -3.86 -17.18
#